data_629bad8bf4b84348051dc50e9a86c588
#
_entry.id   629bad8bf4b84348051dc50e9a86c588
#
_cell.length_a   1.000
_cell.length_b   1.000
_cell.length_c   1.000
_cell.angle_alpha   90.00
_cell.angle_beta   90.00
_cell.angle_gamma   90.00
#
_symmetry.space_group_name_H-M   'P 1'
#
loop_
_entity.id
_entity.type
_entity.pdbx_description
1 polymer ?
#
loop_
_entity_poly.entity_id
_entity_poly.type
_entity_poly.pdbx_seq_one_letter_code
_entity_poly.pdbx_strand_id
1 'polypeptide(L)'
;MNLVFDVEANGLLKDVSSIHCVCIYDIDNDQTSIFNDVGTGEPITRAVTMLEEAEHVVGHNIINYDLPALKKCYPFFDFKGQAVDTLIL
;
A
#
# COMPACT_ATOMS: atom_id res chain seq x y z
N MET A 1 -11.49 4.18 7.82
CA MET A 1 -10.27 4.97 7.55
C MET A 1 -10.18 5.31 6.07
N ASN A 2 -9.70 6.49 5.79
CA ASN A 2 -9.40 6.93 4.43
C ASN A 2 -7.89 7.16 4.36
N LEU A 3 -7.21 6.44 3.49
CA LEU A 3 -5.75 6.42 3.44
C LEU A 3 -5.25 6.83 2.07
N VAL A 4 -4.16 7.60 2.05
CA VAL A 4 -3.35 7.80 0.85
C VAL A 4 -2.11 6.93 1.03
N PHE A 5 -1.72 6.20 -0.01
CA PHE A 5 -0.56 5.33 0.13
C PHE A 5 0.28 5.27 -1.13
N ASP A 6 1.53 4.89 -0.94
CA ASP A 6 2.50 4.70 -1.99
C ASP A 6 3.41 3.53 -1.63
N VAL A 7 3.76 2.71 -2.60
CA VAL A 7 4.59 1.52 -2.43
C VAL A 7 5.88 1.68 -3.21
N GLU A 8 7.01 1.37 -2.56
CA GLU A 8 8.31 1.24 -3.21
C GLU A 8 8.71 -0.23 -3.23
N ALA A 9 9.11 -0.74 -4.38
CA ALA A 9 9.41 -2.15 -4.58
C ALA A 9 10.61 -2.34 -5.50
N ASN A 10 11.02 -3.60 -5.69
CA ASN A 10 12.25 -3.91 -6.41
C ASN A 10 12.08 -4.11 -7.92
N GLY A 11 10.95 -3.74 -8.50
CA GLY A 11 10.80 -3.88 -9.94
C GLY A 11 9.40 -3.60 -10.45
N LEU A 12 9.23 -3.76 -11.74
CA LEU A 12 7.93 -3.67 -12.40
C LEU A 12 7.03 -4.83 -11.96
N LEU A 13 5.74 -4.72 -12.19
CA LEU A 13 4.77 -5.70 -11.68
C LEU A 13 5.11 -7.13 -12.09
N LYS A 14 5.57 -7.34 -13.32
CA LYS A 14 5.93 -8.68 -13.78
C LYS A 14 7.13 -9.28 -13.05
N ASP A 15 8.02 -8.43 -12.52
CA ASP A 15 9.28 -8.84 -11.91
C ASP A 15 9.32 -8.66 -10.40
N VAL A 16 8.37 -7.94 -9.83
CA VAL A 16 8.40 -7.61 -8.40
C VAL A 16 8.36 -8.87 -7.55
N SER A 17 9.25 -8.92 -6.56
CA SER A 17 9.31 -10.01 -5.59
C SER A 17 9.43 -9.52 -4.16
N SER A 18 9.72 -8.23 -3.96
CA SER A 18 9.94 -7.66 -2.64
C SER A 18 9.43 -6.23 -2.57
N ILE A 19 8.72 -5.92 -1.52
CA ILE A 19 8.28 -4.56 -1.21
C ILE A 19 9.32 -3.95 -0.28
N HIS A 20 9.88 -2.79 -0.64
CA HIS A 20 10.88 -2.10 0.18
C HIS A 20 10.23 -1.29 1.28
N CYS A 21 9.23 -0.51 0.95
CA CYS A 21 8.50 0.26 1.95
C CYS A 21 7.09 0.61 1.46
N VAL A 22 6.23 0.93 2.41
CA VAL A 22 4.90 1.46 2.16
C VAL A 22 4.76 2.72 3.01
N CYS A 23 4.40 3.83 2.36
CA CYS A 23 4.08 5.08 3.05
C CYS A 23 2.57 5.22 3.08
N ILE A 24 2.01 5.49 4.25
CA ILE A 24 0.57 5.66 4.43
C ILE A 24 0.32 6.99 5.14
N TYR A 25 -0.55 7.80 4.54
CA TYR A 25 -1.09 8.99 5.18
C TYR A 25 -2.55 8.73 5.54
N ASP A 26 -2.83 8.79 6.84
CA ASP A 26 -4.19 8.66 7.37
C ASP A 26 -4.84 10.04 7.33
N ILE A 27 -5.77 10.23 6.40
CA ILE A 27 -6.43 11.52 6.18
C ILE A 27 -7.24 11.92 7.40
N ASP A 28 -7.90 10.97 8.03
CA ASP A 28 -8.82 11.26 9.16
C ASP A 28 -8.08 11.73 10.40
N ASN A 29 -6.87 11.23 10.62
CA ASN A 29 -6.08 11.53 11.83
C ASN A 29 -4.87 12.42 11.55
N ASP A 30 -4.65 12.80 10.28
CA ASP A 30 -3.49 13.60 9.86
C ASP A 30 -2.17 13.00 10.35
N GLN A 31 -1.99 11.70 10.09
CA GLN A 31 -0.80 10.97 10.48
C GLN A 31 -0.15 10.27 9.30
N THR A 32 1.18 10.42 9.18
CA THR A 32 1.97 9.71 8.18
C THR A 32 2.77 8.61 8.87
N SER A 33 2.75 7.43 8.29
CA SER A 33 3.51 6.28 8.78
C SER A 33 4.31 5.67 7.64
N ILE A 34 5.51 5.18 7.96
CA ILE A 34 6.38 4.49 7.01
C ILE A 34 6.58 3.08 7.54
N PHE A 35 6.36 2.10 6.65
CA PHE A 35 6.47 0.68 6.98
C PHE A 35 7.57 0.06 6.14
N ASN A 36 8.47 -0.66 6.80
CA ASN A 36 9.51 -1.42 6.14
C ASN A 36 9.94 -2.56 7.06
N ASP A 37 10.67 -3.54 6.50
CA ASP A 37 11.09 -4.72 7.27
C ASP A 37 12.56 -4.62 7.70
N VAL A 38 13.15 -3.43 7.62
CA VAL A 38 14.54 -3.21 8.02
C VAL A 38 14.61 -2.11 9.08
N GLY A 39 15.58 -2.25 9.99
CA GLY A 39 15.83 -1.25 11.02
C GLY A 39 14.71 -1.15 12.04
N THR A 40 14.33 0.08 12.37
CA THR A 40 13.35 0.37 13.42
C THR A 40 11.94 0.64 12.90
N GLY A 41 11.71 0.45 11.60
CA GLY A 41 10.41 0.70 11.00
C GLY A 41 9.36 -0.34 11.42
N GLU A 42 8.10 0.06 11.30
CA GLU A 42 6.99 -0.87 11.44
C GLU A 42 7.01 -1.88 10.28
N PRO A 43 6.64 -3.13 10.50
CA PRO A 43 6.68 -4.14 9.43
C PRO A 43 5.65 -3.86 8.34
N ILE A 44 5.99 -4.25 7.12
CA ILE A 44 5.11 -4.04 5.96
C ILE A 44 3.79 -4.78 6.12
N THR A 45 3.77 -5.93 6.78
CA THR A 45 2.52 -6.66 7.04
C THR A 45 1.51 -5.83 7.81
N ARG A 46 1.96 -4.89 8.63
CA ARG A 46 1.07 -3.98 9.33
C ARG A 46 0.43 -2.99 8.36
N ALA A 47 1.19 -2.50 7.38
CA ALA A 47 0.64 -1.66 6.32
C ALA A 47 -0.42 -2.41 5.52
N VAL A 48 -0.14 -3.67 5.19
CA VAL A 48 -1.09 -4.52 4.46
C VAL A 48 -2.40 -4.63 5.24
N THR A 49 -2.33 -4.85 6.54
CA THR A 49 -3.52 -4.92 7.40
C THR A 49 -4.29 -3.60 7.42
N MET A 50 -3.59 -2.48 7.53
CA MET A 50 -4.23 -1.16 7.51
C MET A 50 -4.98 -0.92 6.21
N LEU A 51 -4.37 -1.27 5.08
CA LEU A 51 -5.01 -1.11 3.77
C LEU A 51 -6.24 -2.01 3.63
N GLU A 52 -6.19 -3.23 4.17
CA GLU A 52 -7.35 -4.13 4.17
C GLU A 52 -8.53 -3.56 4.95
N GLU A 53 -8.26 -2.85 6.03
CA GLU A 53 -9.30 -2.28 6.90
C GLU A 53 -9.82 -0.93 6.41
N ALA A 54 -9.17 -0.31 5.45
CA ALA A 54 -9.55 1.00 4.95
C ALA A 54 -10.83 0.94 4.13
N GLU A 55 -11.68 1.96 4.28
CA GLU A 55 -12.86 2.13 3.43
C GLU A 55 -12.46 2.62 2.05
N HIS A 56 -11.55 3.59 2.01
CA HIS A 56 -11.04 4.15 0.77
C HIS A 56 -9.51 4.23 0.83
N VAL A 57 -8.87 3.86 -0.27
CA VAL A 57 -7.45 4.09 -0.46
C VAL A 57 -7.25 4.94 -1.71
N VAL A 58 -6.34 5.89 -1.63
CA VAL A 58 -6.05 6.85 -2.69
C VAL A 58 -4.58 6.76 -3.03
N GLY A 59 -4.26 6.80 -4.30
CA GLY A 59 -2.87 6.84 -4.73
C GLY A 59 -2.74 6.95 -6.24
N HIS A 60 -1.51 7.11 -6.71
CA HIS A 60 -1.22 7.26 -8.12
C HIS A 60 -0.82 5.92 -8.70
N ASN A 61 -1.56 5.45 -9.71
CA ASN A 61 -1.34 4.17 -10.38
C ASN A 61 -1.46 2.95 -9.44
N ILE A 62 -2.29 3.07 -8.41
CA ILE A 62 -2.41 2.01 -7.40
C ILE A 62 -3.19 0.80 -7.91
N ILE A 63 -4.13 0.98 -8.82
CA ILE A 63 -4.93 -0.12 -9.37
C ILE A 63 -4.09 -1.02 -10.25
N ASN A 64 -3.19 -0.44 -11.05
CA ASN A 64 -2.37 -1.19 -11.98
C ASN A 64 -1.02 -1.62 -11.41
N TYR A 65 -0.57 -1.03 -10.32
CA TYR A 65 0.73 -1.39 -9.74
C TYR A 65 0.68 -1.70 -8.25
N ASP A 66 0.42 -0.70 -7.38
CA ASP A 66 0.63 -0.85 -5.94
C ASP A 66 -0.21 -1.99 -5.34
N LEU A 67 -1.50 -2.04 -5.63
CA LEU A 67 -2.37 -3.08 -5.10
C LEU A 67 -2.01 -4.46 -5.66
N PRO A 68 -1.81 -4.64 -6.99
CA PRO A 68 -1.35 -5.93 -7.50
C PRO A 68 0.03 -6.34 -6.99
N ALA A 69 0.96 -5.40 -6.81
CA ALA A 69 2.28 -5.69 -6.29
C ALA A 69 2.22 -6.20 -4.85
N LEU A 70 1.39 -5.56 -4.02
CA LEU A 70 1.16 -6.03 -2.65
C LEU A 70 0.54 -7.43 -2.66
N LYS A 71 -0.43 -7.69 -3.52
CA LYS A 71 -1.04 -9.02 -3.64
C LYS A 71 -0.05 -10.07 -4.07
N LYS A 72 0.85 -9.74 -4.97
CA LYS A 72 1.87 -10.66 -5.46
C LYS A 72 2.86 -11.03 -4.36
N CYS A 73 3.31 -10.05 -3.59
CA CYS A 73 4.29 -10.27 -2.51
C CYS A 73 3.65 -10.77 -1.22
N TYR A 74 2.37 -10.46 -1.01
CA TYR A 74 1.59 -10.89 0.16
C TYR A 74 0.29 -11.52 -0.31
N PRO A 75 0.32 -12.81 -0.70
CA PRO A 75 -0.85 -13.45 -1.34
C PRO A 75 -2.11 -13.47 -0.48
N PHE A 76 -1.98 -13.35 0.83
CA PHE A 76 -3.12 -13.26 1.74
C PHE A 76 -3.82 -11.90 1.71
N PHE A 77 -3.21 -10.89 1.10
CA PHE A 77 -3.79 -9.54 1.03
C PHE A 77 -5.13 -9.58 0.30
N ASP A 78 -6.17 -9.07 0.96
CA ASP A 78 -7.53 -9.07 0.44
C ASP A 78 -8.16 -7.70 0.65
N PHE A 79 -7.93 -6.80 -0.30
CA PHE A 79 -8.45 -5.45 -0.23
C PHE A 79 -9.95 -5.45 -0.56
N LYS A 80 -10.77 -4.94 0.34
CA LYS A 80 -12.23 -4.92 0.20
C LYS A 80 -12.82 -3.53 0.09
N GLY A 81 -12.02 -2.50 0.26
CA GLY A 81 -12.47 -1.12 0.17
C GLY A 81 -12.59 -0.62 -1.25
N GLN A 82 -12.61 0.70 -1.38
CA GLN A 82 -12.63 1.36 -2.69
C GLN A 82 -11.30 2.03 -2.96
N ALA A 83 -10.80 1.84 -4.18
CA ALA A 83 -9.56 2.45 -4.63
C ALA A 83 -9.86 3.66 -5.50
N VAL A 84 -9.24 4.80 -5.18
CA VAL A 84 -9.29 6.01 -5.98
C VAL A 84 -7.91 6.22 -6.58
N ASP A 85 -7.79 6.06 -7.88
CA ASP A 85 -6.52 6.14 -8.58
C ASP A 85 -6.41 7.48 -9.30
N THR A 86 -5.46 8.30 -8.87
CA THR A 86 -5.30 9.64 -9.43
C THR A 86 -4.76 9.62 -10.86
N LEU A 87 -4.17 8.51 -11.31
CA LEU A 87 -3.73 8.38 -12.69
C LEU A 87 -4.92 8.30 -13.66
N ILE A 88 -6.04 7.76 -13.20
CA ILE A 88 -7.21 7.48 -14.04
C ILE A 88 -8.23 8.64 -14.01
N LEU A 89 -8.13 9.50 -13.02
CA LEU A 89 -9.01 10.68 -12.91
C LEU A 89 -8.74 11.74 -14.02
#